data_294518c12c236bcd7ef4cbcc7e2d64a9
#
_entry.id   294518c12c236bcd7ef4cbcc7e2d64a9
#
_cell.length_a   1.000
_cell.length_b   1.000
_cell.length_c   1.000
_cell.angle_alpha   90.00
_cell.angle_beta   90.00
_cell.angle_gamma   90.00
#
_symmetry.space_group_name_H-M   'P 1'
#
loop_
_entity.id
_entity.type
_entity.pdbx_description
1 polymer ?
#
loop_
_entity_poly.entity_id
_entity_poly.type
_entity_poly.pdbx_seq_one_letter_code
_entity_poly.pdbx_strand_id
1 'polypeptide(L)'
;MNLVGLTRDQMRDVLITHGTLEKQAKMRVGQIWQWIYEKGVRDFAVMSNLAKTYRAELAEHFVIEVPEVVSKQVSLDGTRKYLMRIAGGHEVETVYIPEADRGTLCISSQVGCTLTCSFCHTGTQKLVRNLTAAEIIGQVLVARDDLGEWPEQGAPKNETRLLSNI
;
A
#
# COMPACT_ATOMS: atom_id res chain seq x y z
N MET A 1 11.79 -1.04 -10.42
CA MET A 1 11.75 -1.46 -8.98
C MET A 1 10.56 -0.80 -8.30
N ASN A 2 9.81 -1.53 -7.46
CA ASN A 2 8.67 -0.94 -6.72
C ASN A 2 9.17 -0.18 -5.47
N LEU A 3 8.70 1.06 -5.29
CA LEU A 3 9.03 1.89 -4.12
C LEU A 3 8.12 1.62 -2.90
N VAL A 4 6.96 0.98 -3.11
CA VAL A 4 6.05 0.60 -2.01
C VAL A 4 6.72 -0.42 -1.10
N GLY A 5 6.58 -0.24 0.21
CA GLY A 5 7.12 -1.16 1.22
C GLY A 5 8.61 -0.98 1.54
N LEU A 6 9.33 -0.09 0.84
CA LEU A 6 10.68 0.27 1.24
C LEU A 6 10.66 1.13 2.50
N THR A 7 11.63 0.96 3.38
CA THR A 7 11.91 1.91 4.45
C THR A 7 12.48 3.21 3.87
N ARG A 8 12.48 4.30 4.64
CA ARG A 8 13.07 5.57 4.17
C ARG A 8 14.55 5.43 3.83
N ASP A 9 15.30 4.62 4.57
CA ASP A 9 16.72 4.37 4.30
C ASP A 9 16.91 3.53 3.04
N GLN A 10 16.13 2.46 2.86
CA GLN A 10 16.15 1.69 1.62
C GLN A 10 15.77 2.53 0.40
N MET A 11 14.73 3.37 0.53
CA MET A 11 14.33 4.29 -0.55
C MET A 11 15.47 5.27 -0.87
N ARG A 12 16.15 5.83 0.15
CA ARG A 12 17.32 6.69 -0.05
C ARG A 12 18.41 5.99 -0.84
N ASP A 13 18.75 4.76 -0.44
CA ASP A 13 19.86 4.02 -1.03
C ASP A 13 19.57 3.65 -2.50
N VAL A 14 18.35 3.24 -2.82
CA VAL A 14 17.98 2.97 -4.22
C VAL A 14 17.91 4.23 -5.07
N LEU A 15 17.48 5.38 -4.52
CA LEU A 15 17.50 6.65 -5.24
C LEU A 15 18.92 7.10 -5.56
N ILE A 16 19.86 6.96 -4.62
CA ILE A 16 21.28 7.27 -4.83
C ILE A 16 21.87 6.36 -5.91
N THR A 17 21.60 5.06 -5.83
CA THR A 17 22.08 4.07 -6.81
C THR A 17 21.63 4.42 -8.24
N HIS A 18 20.46 5.08 -8.38
CA HIS A 18 19.89 5.48 -9.68
C HIS A 18 20.07 6.98 -9.97
N GLY A 19 21.15 7.60 -9.45
CA GLY A 19 21.60 8.91 -9.88
C GLY A 19 21.16 10.11 -9.02
N THR A 20 20.36 9.91 -7.97
CA THR A 20 20.04 10.99 -7.04
C THR A 20 21.27 11.37 -6.23
N LEU A 21 21.62 12.67 -6.22
CA LEU A 21 22.75 13.17 -5.44
C LEU A 21 22.51 12.91 -3.93
N GLU A 22 23.51 12.37 -3.24
CA GLU A 22 23.43 12.02 -1.82
C GLU A 22 22.93 13.18 -0.94
N LYS A 23 23.45 14.40 -1.18
CA LYS A 23 23.01 15.61 -0.46
C LYS A 23 21.52 15.96 -0.64
N GLN A 24 20.88 15.46 -1.69
CA GLN A 24 19.46 15.68 -1.97
C GLN A 24 18.58 14.48 -1.59
N ALA A 25 19.15 13.31 -1.42
CA ALA A 25 18.43 12.05 -1.30
C ALA A 25 17.41 12.07 -0.13
N LYS A 26 17.82 12.57 1.04
CA LYS A 26 16.92 12.68 2.21
C LYS A 26 15.67 13.53 1.91
N MET A 27 15.85 14.66 1.25
CA MET A 27 14.75 15.55 0.86
C MET A 27 13.85 14.85 -0.18
N ARG A 28 14.44 14.20 -1.19
CA ARG A 28 13.71 13.49 -2.24
C ARG A 28 12.88 12.33 -1.68
N VAL A 29 13.46 11.55 -0.76
CA VAL A 29 12.71 10.52 -0.01
C VAL A 29 11.50 11.12 0.69
N GLY A 30 11.67 12.24 1.42
CA GLY A 30 10.56 12.90 2.11
C GLY A 30 9.44 13.32 1.15
N GLN A 31 9.79 13.88 -0.01
CA GLN A 31 8.83 14.30 -1.04
C GLN A 31 8.07 13.11 -1.61
N ILE A 32 8.78 12.07 -2.07
CA ILE A 32 8.17 10.85 -2.65
C ILE A 32 7.32 10.13 -1.61
N TRP A 33 7.82 9.98 -0.38
CA TRP A 33 7.11 9.38 0.73
C TRP A 33 5.77 10.05 1.01
N GLN A 34 5.77 11.39 1.04
CA GLN A 34 4.54 12.17 1.22
C GLN A 34 3.52 11.90 0.11
N TRP A 35 3.96 11.84 -1.15
CA TRP A 35 3.08 11.57 -2.26
C TRP A 35 2.47 10.16 -2.20
N ILE A 36 3.27 9.13 -1.87
CA ILE A 36 2.80 7.75 -1.80
C ILE A 36 1.89 7.53 -0.58
N TYR A 37 2.37 7.87 0.61
CA TYR A 37 1.75 7.41 1.86
C TYR A 37 0.82 8.43 2.54
N GLU A 38 0.93 9.70 2.20
CA GLU A 38 0.03 10.73 2.75
C GLU A 38 -1.03 11.19 1.75
N LYS A 39 -0.73 11.12 0.44
CA LYS A 39 -1.63 11.58 -0.63
C LYS A 39 -2.16 10.46 -1.53
N GLY A 40 -1.70 9.23 -1.40
CA GLY A 40 -2.13 8.08 -2.20
C GLY A 40 -1.77 8.13 -3.68
N VAL A 41 -0.83 8.99 -4.07
CA VAL A 41 -0.44 9.18 -5.46
C VAL A 41 0.53 8.10 -5.93
N ARG A 42 0.27 7.50 -7.10
CA ARG A 42 1.06 6.43 -7.70
C ARG A 42 1.70 6.80 -9.03
N ASP A 43 1.40 7.97 -9.57
CA ASP A 43 2.01 8.49 -10.79
C ASP A 43 3.01 9.59 -10.46
N PHE A 44 4.28 9.40 -10.84
CA PHE A 44 5.31 10.41 -10.66
C PHE A 44 5.00 11.70 -11.41
N ALA A 45 4.26 11.64 -12.52
CA ALA A 45 3.94 12.80 -13.35
C ALA A 45 3.15 13.89 -12.59
N VAL A 46 2.35 13.53 -11.58
CA VAL A 46 1.53 14.47 -10.79
C VAL A 46 2.25 15.00 -9.54
N MET A 47 3.46 14.53 -9.22
CA MET A 47 4.23 14.96 -8.05
C MET A 47 4.83 16.35 -8.24
N SER A 48 4.01 17.40 -8.13
CA SER A 48 4.32 18.77 -8.55
C SER A 48 5.52 19.43 -7.84
N ASN A 49 5.90 18.98 -6.65
CA ASN A 49 7.08 19.48 -5.92
C ASN A 49 8.39 18.81 -6.36
N LEU A 50 8.35 17.92 -7.36
CA LEU A 50 9.52 17.35 -8.02
C LEU A 50 9.71 17.98 -9.41
N ALA A 51 10.95 18.26 -9.81
CA ALA A 51 11.25 18.76 -11.14
C ALA A 51 10.78 17.79 -12.23
N LYS A 52 10.29 18.28 -13.36
CA LYS A 52 9.73 17.47 -14.45
C LYS A 52 10.75 16.44 -14.99
N THR A 53 12.01 16.82 -15.12
CA THR A 53 13.08 15.91 -15.54
C THR A 53 13.28 14.79 -14.53
N TYR A 54 13.36 15.11 -13.24
CA TYR A 54 13.52 14.12 -12.18
C TYR A 54 12.34 13.15 -12.08
N ARG A 55 11.10 13.61 -12.34
CA ARG A 55 9.93 12.72 -12.41
C ARG A 55 10.04 11.73 -13.56
N ALA A 56 10.55 12.14 -14.71
CA ALA A 56 10.80 11.27 -15.85
C ALA A 56 11.87 10.21 -15.52
N GLU A 57 12.99 10.63 -14.93
CA GLU A 57 14.07 9.74 -14.47
C GLU A 57 13.54 8.70 -13.44
N LEU A 58 12.69 9.11 -12.50
CA LEU A 58 12.06 8.18 -11.56
C LEU A 58 11.21 7.14 -12.27
N ALA A 59 10.41 7.54 -13.25
CA ALA A 59 9.53 6.65 -14.00
C ALA A 59 10.27 5.62 -14.86
N GLU A 60 11.52 5.89 -15.25
CA GLU A 60 12.38 4.93 -15.98
C GLU A 60 12.85 3.76 -15.10
N HIS A 61 13.04 4.00 -13.80
CA HIS A 61 13.66 3.04 -12.90
C HIS A 61 12.72 2.47 -11.84
N PHE A 62 11.67 3.20 -11.51
CA PHE A 62 10.78 2.90 -10.40
C PHE A 62 9.31 2.86 -10.80
N VAL A 63 8.56 2.08 -10.04
CA VAL A 63 7.09 2.00 -10.09
C VAL A 63 6.52 2.16 -8.68
N ILE A 64 5.25 2.52 -8.60
CA ILE A 64 4.47 2.59 -7.36
C ILE A 64 3.26 1.69 -7.56
N GLU A 65 3.45 0.40 -7.31
CA GLU A 65 2.45 -0.63 -7.57
C GLU A 65 1.89 -1.20 -6.27
N VAL A 66 0.61 -1.51 -6.29
CA VAL A 66 -0.13 -2.17 -5.22
C VAL A 66 -0.85 -3.39 -5.78
N PRO A 67 -1.31 -4.33 -4.95
CA PRO A 67 -2.07 -5.50 -5.40
C PRO A 67 -3.30 -5.12 -6.22
N GLU A 68 -3.59 -5.91 -7.24
CA GLU A 68 -4.82 -5.80 -8.03
C GLU A 68 -6.01 -6.35 -7.24
N VAL A 69 -7.14 -5.63 -7.21
CA VAL A 69 -8.39 -6.14 -6.65
C VAL A 69 -9.08 -7.03 -7.67
N VAL A 70 -9.07 -8.34 -7.44
CA VAL A 70 -9.74 -9.33 -8.28
C VAL A 70 -11.24 -9.33 -8.04
N SER A 71 -11.65 -9.24 -6.79
CA SER A 71 -13.06 -9.10 -6.42
C SER A 71 -13.23 -8.33 -5.12
N LYS A 72 -14.38 -7.66 -4.99
CA LYS A 72 -14.79 -6.93 -3.79
C LYS A 72 -16.23 -7.31 -3.43
N GLN A 73 -16.46 -7.62 -2.17
CA GLN A 73 -17.78 -7.85 -1.60
C GLN A 73 -18.01 -6.81 -0.49
N VAL A 74 -19.23 -6.26 -0.45
CA VAL A 74 -19.64 -5.30 0.57
C VAL A 74 -20.90 -5.83 1.25
N SER A 75 -20.84 -5.98 2.56
CA SER A 75 -21.96 -6.41 3.39
C SER A 75 -22.86 -5.23 3.79
N LEU A 76 -24.06 -5.53 4.29
CA LEU A 76 -25.04 -4.51 4.71
C LEU A 76 -24.53 -3.61 5.86
N ASP A 77 -23.65 -4.12 6.70
CA ASP A 77 -22.99 -3.40 7.78
C ASP A 77 -21.81 -2.53 7.32
N GLY A 78 -21.52 -2.51 6.02
CA GLY A 78 -20.39 -1.76 5.44
C GLY A 78 -19.06 -2.51 5.46
N THR A 79 -18.98 -3.73 6.00
CA THR A 79 -17.79 -4.59 5.92
C THR A 79 -17.42 -4.82 4.45
N ARG A 80 -16.15 -4.65 4.10
CA ARG A 80 -15.63 -4.84 2.74
C ARG A 80 -14.58 -5.95 2.74
N LYS A 81 -14.82 -6.98 1.95
CA LYS A 81 -13.86 -8.06 1.73
C LYS A 81 -13.27 -7.93 0.33
N TYR A 82 -11.95 -7.87 0.25
CA TYR A 82 -11.20 -7.80 -0.99
C TYR A 82 -10.46 -9.11 -1.22
N LEU A 83 -10.52 -9.64 -2.43
CA LEU A 83 -9.59 -10.64 -2.93
C LEU A 83 -8.57 -9.91 -3.80
N MET A 84 -7.31 -9.96 -3.39
CA MET A 84 -6.23 -9.21 -4.03
C MET A 84 -5.21 -10.15 -4.64
N ARG A 85 -4.83 -9.87 -5.90
CA ARG A 85 -3.77 -10.60 -6.59
C ARG A 85 -2.42 -9.98 -6.28
N ILE A 86 -1.47 -10.82 -5.90
CA ILE A 86 -0.10 -10.46 -5.56
C ILE A 86 0.89 -11.13 -6.53
N ALA A 87 2.18 -10.84 -6.37
CA ALA A 87 3.22 -11.39 -7.22
C ALA A 87 3.20 -12.93 -7.26
N GLY A 88 3.42 -13.48 -8.44
CA GLY A 88 3.35 -14.93 -8.68
C GLY A 88 1.95 -15.46 -8.94
N GLY A 89 0.94 -14.59 -9.11
CA GLY A 89 -0.43 -14.97 -9.42
C GLY A 89 -1.23 -15.51 -8.23
N HIS A 90 -0.67 -15.45 -7.03
CA HIS A 90 -1.38 -15.84 -5.81
C HIS A 90 -2.39 -14.77 -5.39
N GLU A 91 -3.43 -15.20 -4.68
CA GLU A 91 -4.47 -14.32 -4.17
C GLU A 91 -4.56 -14.38 -2.64
N VAL A 92 -4.81 -13.23 -2.03
CA VAL A 92 -4.97 -13.09 -0.59
C VAL A 92 -6.20 -12.29 -0.26
N GLU A 93 -6.80 -12.55 0.90
CA GLU A 93 -7.95 -11.81 1.39
C GLU A 93 -7.53 -10.68 2.33
N THR A 94 -8.27 -9.58 2.24
CA THR A 94 -8.18 -8.42 3.13
C THR A 94 -9.58 -7.99 3.49
N VAL A 95 -9.85 -7.71 4.76
CA VAL A 95 -11.19 -7.37 5.23
C VAL A 95 -11.17 -6.06 6.00
N TYR A 96 -11.94 -5.07 5.54
CA TYR A 96 -12.23 -3.85 6.28
C TYR A 96 -13.52 -4.02 7.08
N ILE A 97 -13.45 -3.75 8.37
CA ILE A 97 -14.57 -3.84 9.31
C ILE A 97 -14.82 -2.44 9.88
N PRO A 98 -15.92 -1.75 9.48
CA PRO A 98 -16.29 -0.46 10.04
C PRO A 98 -16.88 -0.64 11.45
N GLU A 99 -16.56 0.29 12.33
CA GLU A 99 -17.17 0.47 13.63
C GLU A 99 -17.70 1.91 13.74
N ALA A 100 -18.43 2.24 14.79
CA ALA A 100 -19.11 3.53 14.91
C ALA A 100 -18.15 4.73 14.86
N ASP A 101 -16.95 4.59 15.41
CA ASP A 101 -15.94 5.66 15.56
C ASP A 101 -14.56 5.28 15.00
N ARG A 102 -14.42 4.07 14.45
CA ARG A 102 -13.15 3.55 13.94
C ARG A 102 -13.37 2.51 12.84
N GLY A 103 -12.29 2.12 12.17
CA GLY A 103 -12.31 0.99 11.26
C GLY A 103 -11.06 0.13 11.41
N THR A 104 -11.22 -1.17 11.33
CA THR A 104 -10.14 -2.15 11.42
C THR A 104 -9.93 -2.82 10.07
N LEU A 105 -8.69 -2.91 9.63
CA LEU A 105 -8.30 -3.65 8.43
C LEU A 105 -7.57 -4.93 8.82
N CYS A 106 -8.18 -6.07 8.57
CA CYS A 106 -7.51 -7.36 8.69
C CYS A 106 -6.78 -7.66 7.38
N ILE A 107 -5.46 -7.78 7.42
CA ILE A 107 -4.60 -8.01 6.26
C ILE A 107 -3.96 -9.39 6.29
N SER A 108 -3.63 -9.93 5.13
CA SER A 108 -2.84 -11.15 5.02
C SER A 108 -1.36 -10.86 5.10
N SER A 109 -0.60 -11.72 5.78
CA SER A 109 0.87 -11.68 5.85
C SER A 109 1.54 -12.87 5.14
N GLN A 110 0.74 -13.86 4.72
CA GLN A 110 1.21 -15.10 4.08
C GLN A 110 0.28 -15.49 2.95
N VAL A 111 0.79 -16.26 1.99
CA VAL A 111 -0.01 -17.05 1.05
C VAL A 111 -0.19 -18.42 1.65
N GLY A 112 -1.44 -18.78 1.98
CA GLY A 112 -1.74 -19.95 2.79
C GLY A 112 -1.41 -19.74 4.27
N CYS A 113 -1.38 -20.78 5.06
CA CYS A 113 -1.19 -20.69 6.51
C CYS A 113 -0.36 -21.89 7.03
N THR A 114 0.46 -21.63 8.06
CA THR A 114 1.18 -22.68 8.80
C THR A 114 0.31 -23.35 9.87
N LEU A 115 -0.79 -22.68 10.26
CA LEU A 115 -1.69 -23.17 11.31
C LEU A 115 -2.85 -23.92 10.67
N THR A 116 -3.06 -25.15 11.08
CA THR A 116 -4.15 -26.02 10.60
C THR A 116 -5.42 -25.84 11.44
N CYS A 117 -5.87 -24.60 11.62
CA CYS A 117 -7.07 -24.31 12.43
C CYS A 117 -8.32 -24.89 11.76
N SER A 118 -9.04 -25.76 12.43
CA SER A 118 -10.22 -26.45 11.89
C SER A 118 -11.41 -25.53 11.57
N PHE A 119 -11.45 -24.32 12.14
CA PHE A 119 -12.50 -23.31 11.96
C PHE A 119 -12.14 -22.25 10.90
N CYS A 120 -10.94 -22.29 10.32
CA CYS A 120 -10.44 -21.26 9.39
C CYS A 120 -10.21 -21.86 8.00
N HIS A 121 -10.86 -21.30 6.98
CA HIS A 121 -10.66 -21.76 5.60
C HIS A 121 -9.19 -21.62 5.14
N THR A 122 -8.53 -20.53 5.46
CA THR A 122 -7.10 -20.33 5.16
C THR A 122 -6.22 -21.38 5.85
N GLY A 123 -6.63 -21.91 7.00
CA GLY A 123 -5.94 -22.99 7.69
C GLY A 123 -5.92 -24.31 6.92
N THR A 124 -6.79 -24.49 5.92
CA THR A 124 -6.76 -25.66 5.02
C THR A 124 -5.77 -25.52 3.87
N GLN A 125 -5.26 -24.31 3.63
CA GLN A 125 -4.33 -24.01 2.56
C GLN A 125 -2.90 -24.18 3.06
N LYS A 126 -2.08 -24.94 2.32
CA LYS A 126 -0.65 -25.06 2.64
C LYS A 126 0.04 -23.71 2.49
N LEU A 127 0.96 -23.43 3.42
CA LEU A 127 1.81 -22.25 3.31
C LEU A 127 2.65 -22.34 2.01
N VAL A 128 2.57 -21.31 1.20
CA VAL A 128 3.40 -21.15 0.00
C VAL A 128 4.61 -20.27 0.33
N ARG A 129 4.35 -19.04 0.86
CA ARG A 129 5.40 -18.08 1.25
C ARG A 129 4.84 -16.97 2.15
N ASN A 130 5.75 -16.27 2.80
CA ASN A 130 5.42 -14.97 3.42
C ASN A 130 5.23 -13.90 2.34
N LEU A 131 4.40 -12.91 2.64
CA LEU A 131 4.28 -11.72 1.81
C LEU A 131 5.46 -10.78 2.02
N THR A 132 5.82 -10.05 0.97
CA THR A 132 6.79 -8.96 1.05
C THR A 132 6.18 -7.74 1.75
N ALA A 133 7.02 -6.82 2.23
CA ALA A 133 6.55 -5.56 2.79
C ALA A 133 5.69 -4.75 1.79
N ALA A 134 6.04 -4.78 0.50
CA ALA A 134 5.26 -4.15 -0.56
C ALA A 134 3.84 -4.73 -0.68
N GLU A 135 3.71 -6.05 -0.62
CA GLU A 135 2.41 -6.73 -0.69
C GLU A 135 1.57 -6.49 0.57
N ILE A 136 2.18 -6.42 1.75
CA ILE A 136 1.50 -6.13 3.02
C ILE A 136 1.01 -4.68 3.04
N ILE A 137 1.89 -3.71 2.80
CA ILE A 137 1.55 -2.28 2.77
C ILE A 137 0.59 -1.98 1.61
N GLY A 138 0.75 -2.66 0.48
CA GLY A 138 -0.12 -2.51 -0.69
C GLY A 138 -1.59 -2.80 -0.37
N GLN A 139 -1.90 -3.79 0.47
CA GLN A 139 -3.27 -4.07 0.91
C GLN A 139 -3.88 -2.87 1.65
N VAL A 140 -3.08 -2.21 2.50
CA VAL A 140 -3.51 -1.01 3.23
C VAL A 140 -3.78 0.14 2.27
N LEU A 141 -2.89 0.37 1.29
CA LEU A 141 -3.05 1.43 0.31
C LEU A 141 -4.30 1.22 -0.56
N VAL A 142 -4.56 -0.02 -0.99
CA VAL A 142 -5.77 -0.38 -1.74
C VAL A 142 -7.04 -0.12 -0.93
N ALA A 143 -7.07 -0.52 0.35
CA ALA A 143 -8.23 -0.27 1.21
C ALA A 143 -8.47 1.23 1.40
N ARG A 144 -7.43 2.05 1.60
CA ARG A 144 -7.54 3.50 1.70
C ARG A 144 -8.05 4.15 0.43
N ASP A 145 -7.66 3.66 -0.75
CA ASP A 145 -8.21 4.12 -2.03
C ASP A 145 -9.70 3.88 -2.11
N ASP A 146 -10.13 2.66 -1.80
CA ASP A 146 -11.55 2.27 -1.89
C ASP A 146 -12.43 2.98 -0.84
N LEU A 147 -11.84 3.34 0.29
CA LEU A 147 -12.52 4.12 1.35
C LEU A 147 -12.53 5.61 1.08
N GLY A 148 -11.77 6.11 0.08
CA GLY A 148 -11.61 7.53 -0.18
C GLY A 148 -10.88 8.28 0.94
N GLU A 149 -10.00 7.62 1.66
CA GLU A 149 -9.37 8.14 2.89
C GLU A 149 -8.15 9.05 2.62
N TRP A 150 -7.93 9.44 1.38
CA TRP A 150 -6.86 10.38 1.06
C TRP A 150 -7.33 11.82 1.28
N PRO A 151 -6.53 12.67 1.98
CA PRO A 151 -6.92 14.05 2.21
C PRO A 151 -7.05 14.79 0.88
N GLU A 152 -8.17 15.46 0.66
CA GLU A 152 -8.28 16.44 -0.41
C GLU A 152 -7.27 17.57 -0.20
N GLN A 153 -6.80 18.19 -1.30
CA GLN A 153 -5.85 19.31 -1.20
C GLN A 153 -6.48 20.44 -0.40
N GLY A 154 -5.92 20.71 0.80
CA GLY A 154 -6.38 21.77 1.68
C GLY A 154 -7.35 21.34 2.80
N ALA A 155 -7.77 20.08 2.86
CA ALA A 155 -8.57 19.58 3.96
C ALA A 155 -7.76 19.46 5.27
N PRO A 156 -8.32 19.75 6.42
CA PRO A 156 -7.67 19.54 7.71
C PRO A 156 -7.38 18.03 7.91
N LYS A 157 -6.21 17.73 8.44
CA LYS A 157 -5.63 16.38 8.55
C LYS A 157 -6.44 15.33 9.34
N ASN A 158 -7.58 15.68 9.95
CA ASN A 158 -8.16 14.88 11.03
C ASN A 158 -9.66 14.57 10.94
N GLU A 159 -10.38 14.91 9.88
CA GLU A 159 -11.83 14.85 10.00
C GLU A 159 -12.51 13.51 9.73
N THR A 160 -11.86 12.51 9.14
CA THR A 160 -12.43 11.13 9.12
C THR A 160 -11.36 10.09 8.81
N ARG A 161 -10.71 9.60 9.80
CA ARG A 161 -9.87 8.41 9.65
C ARG A 161 -10.76 7.17 9.71
N LEU A 162 -11.20 6.70 8.54
CA LEU A 162 -12.01 5.47 8.43
C LEU A 162 -11.19 4.23 8.81
N LEU A 163 -9.90 4.24 8.49
CA LEU A 163 -8.97 3.17 8.83
C LEU A 163 -8.07 3.62 9.99
N SER A 164 -8.33 3.11 11.19
CA SER A 164 -7.62 3.48 12.42
C SER A 164 -6.81 2.35 13.05
N ASN A 165 -7.06 1.09 12.64
CA ASN A 165 -6.39 -0.09 13.17
C ASN A 165 -6.10 -1.12 12.05
N ILE A 166 -4.99 -1.87 12.20
CA ILE A 166 -4.55 -2.93 11.28
C ILE A 166 -4.20 -4.17 12.09
#